data_7bc2a63e71976e03b7d23bb5a92f57b8
#
_entry.id   7bc2a63e71976e03b7d23bb5a92f57b8
#
_cell.length_a   1.000
_cell.length_b   1.000
_cell.length_c   1.000
_cell.angle_alpha   90.00
_cell.angle_beta   90.00
_cell.angle_gamma   90.00
#
_symmetry.space_group_name_H-M   'P 1'
#
loop_
_entity.id
_entity.type
_entity.pdbx_description
1 polymer ?
#
loop_
_entity_poly.entity_id
_entity_poly.type
_entity_poly.pdbx_seq_one_letter_code
_entity_poly.pdbx_strand_id
1 'polypeptide(L)'
;MTGAAFPDRIVQVTVSVARPNAQAGGAVQTSTYVWQQNRMRVTLRQGGAQFGNARVEVFGVPPLDMNNIARLWLETLTPQITDTIQIAVWNGQSFTPLFQGVIAWSAVDASAMPQVRLVIEANSSFALGLTTASPYANAGPVTLQAALTTIAAAASFTVVYSANATQHQLTDVRLTGSPLDQIIALMHHYPDLTWTTQQQQVIVRPALAPVTQAGTTPSAGSNTGVGANVTPTPIRIAVDTGMQSSPVYSTSGLQIATLFNPQITPGTTLDVETTFDYVNRTIWVANVLEHQLDVNMPNGQWTTYVAANSFGTKGNNNGNTSS
;
A
#
# COMPACT_ATOMS: atom_id res chain seq x y z
N MET A 1 -14.87 -15.47 -28.53
CA MET A 1 -13.86 -14.69 -27.80
C MET A 1 -14.53 -13.40 -27.36
N THR A 2 -15.07 -13.38 -26.16
CA THR A 2 -15.58 -12.14 -25.53
C THR A 2 -14.37 -11.35 -25.08
N GLY A 3 -14.04 -10.28 -25.84
CA GLY A 3 -12.99 -9.37 -25.46
C GLY A 3 -13.29 -8.83 -24.07
N ALA A 4 -12.36 -9.02 -23.13
CA ALA A 4 -12.46 -8.38 -21.83
C ALA A 4 -12.52 -6.87 -22.08
N ALA A 5 -13.67 -6.25 -21.81
CA ALA A 5 -13.80 -4.83 -21.83
C ALA A 5 -12.77 -4.29 -20.82
N PHE A 6 -11.86 -3.44 -21.28
CA PHE A 6 -10.94 -2.74 -20.36
C PHE A 6 -11.81 -1.96 -19.37
N PRO A 7 -11.64 -2.15 -18.06
CA PRO A 7 -12.41 -1.40 -17.09
C PRO A 7 -12.13 0.09 -17.28
N ASP A 8 -13.14 0.90 -17.09
CA ASP A 8 -13.00 2.35 -17.15
C ASP A 8 -11.87 2.81 -16.22
N ARG A 9 -10.97 3.64 -16.76
CA ARG A 9 -9.81 4.16 -16.02
C ARG A 9 -10.27 5.29 -15.08
N ILE A 10 -11.02 4.93 -14.05
CA ILE A 10 -11.58 5.89 -13.08
C ILE A 10 -10.85 5.73 -11.75
N VAL A 11 -10.28 6.85 -11.30
CA VAL A 11 -9.70 7.00 -9.96
C VAL A 11 -10.52 8.02 -9.19
N GLN A 12 -10.84 7.70 -7.96
CA GLN A 12 -11.41 8.64 -7.00
C GLN A 12 -10.32 9.08 -6.03
N VAL A 13 -10.11 10.38 -5.92
CA VAL A 13 -9.24 10.99 -4.93
C VAL A 13 -10.11 11.79 -3.97
N THR A 14 -10.07 11.43 -2.70
CA THR A 14 -10.76 12.14 -1.62
C THR A 14 -9.74 12.78 -0.70
N VAL A 15 -9.82 14.09 -0.54
CA VAL A 15 -8.96 14.87 0.35
C VAL A 15 -9.81 15.50 1.45
N SER A 16 -9.41 15.30 2.69
CA SER A 16 -10.02 15.93 3.86
C SER A 16 -8.99 16.81 4.56
N VAL A 17 -9.32 18.08 4.75
CA VAL A 17 -8.43 19.04 5.40
C VAL A 17 -9.19 19.77 6.51
N ALA A 18 -8.53 19.96 7.64
CA ALA A 18 -9.07 20.69 8.77
C ALA A 18 -8.47 22.09 8.84
N ARG A 19 -9.31 23.12 8.78
CA ARG A 19 -8.90 24.52 8.81
C ARG A 19 -9.66 25.30 9.87
N PRO A 20 -8.99 26.26 10.58
CA PRO A 20 -9.68 27.20 11.41
C PRO A 20 -10.65 28.05 10.56
N ASN A 21 -11.89 28.10 10.95
CA ASN A 21 -12.87 28.99 10.30
C ASN A 21 -12.93 30.32 11.04
N ALA A 22 -12.42 31.38 10.41
CA ALA A 22 -12.43 32.71 10.98
C ALA A 22 -13.84 33.25 11.26
N GLN A 23 -14.83 32.85 10.45
CA GLN A 23 -16.24 33.23 10.62
C GLN A 23 -16.93 32.48 11.77
N ALA A 24 -16.43 31.33 12.16
CA ALA A 24 -16.93 30.52 13.27
C ALA A 24 -16.10 30.70 14.55
N GLY A 25 -15.49 31.86 14.76
CA GLY A 25 -14.71 32.15 15.96
C GLY A 25 -13.44 31.31 16.11
N GLY A 26 -12.87 30.83 15.00
CA GLY A 26 -11.66 30.00 14.99
C GLY A 26 -11.91 28.51 15.21
N ALA A 27 -13.16 28.05 15.25
CA ALA A 27 -13.48 26.62 15.32
C ALA A 27 -12.90 25.89 14.08
N VAL A 28 -12.28 24.73 14.31
CA VAL A 28 -11.74 23.90 13.24
C VAL A 28 -12.88 23.25 12.47
N GLN A 29 -12.93 23.51 11.18
CA GLN A 29 -13.88 22.91 10.26
C GLN A 29 -13.16 21.96 9.30
N THR A 30 -13.68 20.75 9.15
CA THR A 30 -13.18 19.78 8.16
C THR A 30 -13.92 19.98 6.85
N SER A 31 -13.16 20.19 5.78
CA SER A 31 -13.66 20.24 4.41
C SER A 31 -13.20 19.00 3.64
N THR A 32 -14.10 18.38 2.89
CA THR A 32 -13.79 17.19 2.09
C THR A 32 -13.99 17.51 0.61
N TYR A 33 -12.99 17.18 -0.20
CA TYR A 33 -12.95 17.35 -1.64
C TYR A 33 -12.87 15.99 -2.30
N VAL A 34 -13.68 15.76 -3.34
CA VAL A 34 -13.73 14.49 -4.08
C VAL A 34 -13.57 14.73 -5.56
N TRP A 35 -12.58 14.13 -6.18
CA TRP A 35 -12.31 14.20 -7.60
C TRP A 35 -12.38 12.82 -8.25
N GLN A 36 -13.17 12.67 -9.30
CA GLN A 36 -13.33 11.44 -10.09
C GLN A 36 -13.18 11.69 -11.58
N GLN A 37 -13.65 12.85 -12.06
CA GLN A 37 -13.70 13.20 -13.48
C GLN A 37 -12.60 14.18 -13.89
N ASN A 38 -11.82 14.65 -12.94
CA ASN A 38 -10.72 15.55 -13.20
C ASN A 38 -9.61 14.84 -13.99
N ARG A 39 -8.88 15.62 -14.77
CA ARG A 39 -7.60 15.17 -15.31
C ARG A 39 -6.63 15.03 -14.13
N MET A 40 -6.07 13.84 -13.95
CA MET A 40 -5.20 13.55 -12.80
C MET A 40 -4.02 12.67 -13.21
N ARG A 41 -2.91 12.84 -12.50
CA ARG A 41 -1.81 11.89 -12.46
C ARG A 41 -1.61 11.41 -11.04
N VAL A 42 -1.61 10.11 -10.84
CA VAL A 42 -1.46 9.48 -9.54
C VAL A 42 -0.28 8.52 -9.60
N THR A 43 0.71 8.74 -8.74
CA THR A 43 1.84 7.83 -8.53
C THR A 43 1.79 7.31 -7.11
N LEU A 44 1.70 5.99 -6.96
CA LEU A 44 1.66 5.32 -5.66
C LEU A 44 2.86 4.38 -5.54
N ARG A 45 3.63 4.50 -4.47
CA ARG A 45 4.70 3.57 -4.12
C ARG A 45 4.34 2.83 -2.85
N GLN A 46 4.53 1.51 -2.85
CA GLN A 46 4.18 0.64 -1.73
C GLN A 46 5.26 -0.42 -1.54
N GLY A 47 5.48 -0.83 -0.29
CA GLY A 47 6.42 -1.88 0.07
C GLY A 47 7.88 -1.42 0.15
N GLY A 48 8.80 -2.40 0.31
CA GLY A 48 10.22 -2.15 0.53
C GLY A 48 10.52 -1.60 1.93
N ALA A 49 11.68 -0.96 2.06
CA ALA A 49 12.10 -0.29 3.29
C ALA A 49 11.44 1.09 3.47
N GLN A 50 10.72 1.57 2.47
CA GLN A 50 9.99 2.84 2.51
C GLN A 50 8.51 2.57 2.73
N PHE A 51 7.89 3.45 3.51
CA PHE A 51 6.44 3.41 3.72
C PHE A 51 5.70 3.82 2.46
N GLY A 52 4.42 3.45 2.35
CA GLY A 52 3.60 3.82 1.21
C GLY A 52 3.54 5.33 1.03
N ASN A 53 3.88 5.78 -0.18
CA ASN A 53 3.83 7.18 -0.59
C ASN A 53 2.86 7.34 -1.75
N ALA A 54 2.15 8.47 -1.74
CA ALA A 54 1.30 8.90 -2.85
C ALA A 54 1.69 10.30 -3.31
N ARG A 55 1.79 10.49 -4.63
CA ARG A 55 1.86 11.79 -5.28
C ARG A 55 0.69 11.91 -6.24
N VAL A 56 -0.12 12.95 -6.05
CA VAL A 56 -1.31 13.22 -6.86
C VAL A 56 -1.21 14.61 -7.46
N GLU A 57 -1.40 14.70 -8.76
CA GLU A 57 -1.50 15.96 -9.50
C GLU A 57 -2.92 16.07 -10.06
N VAL A 58 -3.68 17.06 -9.62
CA VAL A 58 -5.06 17.27 -10.04
C VAL A 58 -5.17 18.56 -10.83
N PHE A 59 -5.75 18.49 -12.02
CA PHE A 59 -6.00 19.64 -12.89
C PHE A 59 -7.47 20.06 -12.84
N GLY A 60 -7.73 21.35 -13.07
CA GLY A 60 -9.11 21.87 -13.11
C GLY A 60 -9.77 21.98 -11.73
N VAL A 61 -8.99 22.04 -10.66
CA VAL A 61 -9.49 22.34 -9.33
C VAL A 61 -9.77 23.86 -9.24
N PRO A 62 -10.90 24.29 -8.67
CA PRO A 62 -11.18 25.71 -8.46
C PRO A 62 -10.09 26.39 -7.61
N PRO A 63 -9.68 27.65 -7.93
CA PRO A 63 -8.62 28.35 -7.18
C PRO A 63 -8.90 28.46 -5.68
N LEU A 64 -10.17 28.63 -5.30
CA LEU A 64 -10.56 28.68 -3.88
C LEU A 64 -10.25 27.37 -3.15
N ASP A 65 -10.56 26.24 -3.79
CA ASP A 65 -10.30 24.93 -3.22
C ASP A 65 -8.79 24.65 -3.17
N MET A 66 -8.05 25.04 -4.24
CA MET A 66 -6.59 24.95 -4.22
C MET A 66 -5.98 25.70 -3.05
N ASN A 67 -6.43 26.92 -2.77
CA ASN A 67 -5.93 27.73 -1.66
C ASN A 67 -6.27 27.11 -0.28
N ASN A 68 -7.43 26.46 -0.17
CA ASN A 68 -7.82 25.81 1.06
C ASN A 68 -6.99 24.53 1.34
N ILE A 69 -6.56 23.84 0.29
CA ILE A 69 -5.84 22.58 0.39
C ILE A 69 -4.33 22.82 0.43
N ALA A 70 -3.82 23.76 -0.38
CA ALA A 70 -2.39 24.03 -0.48
C ALA A 70 -1.82 24.46 0.88
N ARG A 71 -0.78 23.75 1.29
CA ARG A 71 0.04 24.11 2.46
C ARG A 71 1.48 24.27 2.01
N LEU A 72 2.01 25.43 2.23
CA LEU A 72 3.44 25.65 2.07
C LEU A 72 4.15 25.02 3.29
N TRP A 73 5.14 24.21 3.03
CA TRP A 73 6.01 23.61 4.05
C TRP A 73 6.51 24.61 5.10
N LEU A 74 6.68 25.88 4.72
CA LEU A 74 7.18 26.94 5.58
C LEU A 74 6.19 27.43 6.65
N GLU A 75 4.87 27.22 6.46
CA GLU A 75 3.85 27.71 7.41
C GLU A 75 3.54 26.70 8.52
N THR A 76 3.76 25.43 8.26
CA THR A 76 3.60 24.36 9.25
C THR A 76 4.77 23.41 9.12
N LEU A 77 5.71 23.49 10.06
CA LEU A 77 6.89 22.61 10.11
C LEU A 77 6.56 21.13 10.26
N THR A 78 5.30 20.79 10.52
CA THR A 78 4.83 19.40 10.68
C THR A 78 3.54 19.16 9.91
N PRO A 79 3.42 18.03 9.19
CA PRO A 79 2.15 17.57 8.64
C PRO A 79 1.08 17.51 9.73
N GLN A 80 -0.16 17.80 9.38
CA GLN A 80 -1.28 17.70 10.32
C GLN A 80 -1.96 16.35 10.15
N ILE A 81 -2.11 15.60 11.23
CA ILE A 81 -2.74 14.27 11.23
C ILE A 81 -4.19 14.30 10.69
N THR A 82 -4.85 15.44 10.77
CA THR A 82 -6.20 15.68 10.28
C THR A 82 -6.29 15.89 8.78
N ASP A 83 -5.16 16.18 8.11
CA ASP A 83 -5.12 16.37 6.66
C ASP A 83 -4.83 15.03 6.01
N THR A 84 -5.86 14.42 5.45
CA THR A 84 -5.78 13.06 4.91
C THR A 84 -6.15 12.99 3.45
N ILE A 85 -5.61 11.99 2.78
CA ILE A 85 -5.96 11.64 1.39
C ILE A 85 -6.29 10.16 1.32
N GLN A 86 -7.33 9.85 0.55
CA GLN A 86 -7.69 8.50 0.17
C GLN A 86 -7.77 8.40 -1.34
N ILE A 87 -7.20 7.33 -1.90
CA ILE A 87 -7.17 7.06 -3.34
C ILE A 87 -7.81 5.69 -3.57
N ALA A 88 -8.83 5.65 -4.42
CA ALA A 88 -9.54 4.43 -4.76
C ALA A 88 -9.71 4.34 -6.28
N VAL A 89 -9.79 3.12 -6.79
CA VAL A 89 -9.92 2.82 -8.21
C VAL A 89 -11.25 2.09 -8.45
N TRP A 90 -11.91 2.41 -9.56
CA TRP A 90 -13.11 1.72 -9.99
C TRP A 90 -12.78 0.32 -10.55
N ASN A 91 -13.42 -0.72 -10.01
CA ASN A 91 -13.20 -2.10 -10.46
C ASN A 91 -14.31 -2.63 -11.38
N GLY A 92 -15.20 -1.75 -11.85
CA GLY A 92 -16.39 -2.12 -12.64
C GLY A 92 -17.68 -2.20 -11.81
N GLN A 93 -17.60 -2.30 -10.49
CA GLN A 93 -18.76 -2.42 -9.58
C GLN A 93 -18.68 -1.44 -8.39
N SER A 94 -17.49 -1.24 -7.85
CA SER A 94 -17.26 -0.39 -6.68
C SER A 94 -15.88 0.23 -6.70
N PHE A 95 -15.66 1.23 -5.86
CA PHE A 95 -14.33 1.80 -5.64
C PHE A 95 -13.53 0.93 -4.67
N THR A 96 -12.42 0.38 -5.15
CA THR A 96 -11.46 -0.38 -4.33
C THR A 96 -10.39 0.58 -3.81
N PRO A 97 -10.22 0.71 -2.48
CA PRO A 97 -9.20 1.59 -1.92
C PRO A 97 -7.80 1.05 -2.24
N LEU A 98 -6.92 1.95 -2.74
CA LEU A 98 -5.52 1.64 -3.03
C LEU A 98 -4.58 2.23 -2.00
N PHE A 99 -4.87 3.45 -1.54
CA PHE A 99 -4.00 4.19 -0.65
C PHE A 99 -4.81 5.06 0.30
N GLN A 100 -4.33 5.14 1.54
CA GLN A 100 -4.79 6.10 2.55
C GLN A 100 -3.57 6.59 3.33
N GLY A 101 -3.49 7.90 3.55
CA GLY A 101 -2.37 8.48 4.26
C GLY A 101 -2.64 9.92 4.72
N VAL A 102 -1.67 10.46 5.45
CA VAL A 102 -1.64 11.86 5.88
C VAL A 102 -0.89 12.67 4.83
N ILE A 103 -1.40 13.85 4.52
CA ILE A 103 -0.79 14.77 3.57
C ILE A 103 0.50 15.31 4.16
N ALA A 104 1.62 15.06 3.48
CA ALA A 104 2.93 15.57 3.85
C ALA A 104 3.05 17.04 3.47
N TRP A 105 2.69 17.35 2.23
CA TRP A 105 2.60 18.72 1.73
C TRP A 105 1.67 18.80 0.51
N SER A 106 1.21 20.00 0.22
CA SER A 106 0.43 20.29 -0.97
C SER A 106 0.75 21.69 -1.47
N ALA A 107 0.84 21.84 -2.79
CA ALA A 107 1.17 23.09 -3.44
C ALA A 107 0.40 23.29 -4.74
N VAL A 108 0.22 24.54 -5.11
CA VAL A 108 -0.30 24.93 -6.43
C VAL A 108 0.87 25.14 -7.38
N ASP A 109 0.91 24.37 -8.45
CA ASP A 109 1.90 24.53 -9.51
C ASP A 109 1.27 25.23 -10.72
N ALA A 110 1.66 26.47 -10.92
CA ALA A 110 1.24 27.33 -12.02
C ALA A 110 2.36 27.54 -13.06
N SER A 111 3.44 26.78 -13.00
CA SER A 111 4.61 26.95 -13.90
C SER A 111 4.28 26.73 -15.38
N ALA A 112 3.24 25.97 -15.70
CA ALA A 112 2.79 25.64 -17.05
C ALA A 112 1.45 26.28 -17.40
N MET A 113 1.26 27.56 -17.06
CA MET A 113 0.02 28.26 -17.41
C MET A 113 -0.33 28.14 -18.91
N PRO A 114 -1.61 27.97 -19.26
CA PRO A 114 -2.81 28.03 -18.41
C PRO A 114 -3.12 26.75 -17.63
N GLN A 115 -2.29 25.72 -17.68
CA GLN A 115 -2.50 24.44 -17.02
C GLN A 115 -2.01 24.49 -15.56
N VAL A 116 -2.81 25.05 -14.67
CA VAL A 116 -2.55 25.03 -13.25
C VAL A 116 -2.93 23.67 -12.66
N ARG A 117 -2.10 23.13 -11.77
CA ARG A 117 -2.36 21.87 -11.08
C ARG A 117 -2.15 21.99 -9.57
N LEU A 118 -2.95 21.26 -8.82
CA LEU A 118 -2.74 21.04 -7.41
C LEU A 118 -1.89 19.76 -7.26
N VAL A 119 -0.76 19.88 -6.58
CA VAL A 119 0.13 18.76 -6.29
C VAL A 119 0.00 18.41 -4.80
N ILE A 120 -0.23 17.14 -4.50
CA ILE A 120 -0.37 16.62 -3.14
C ILE A 120 0.59 15.45 -2.98
N GLU A 121 1.39 15.48 -1.93
CA GLU A 121 2.19 14.32 -1.49
C GLU A 121 1.74 13.85 -0.12
N ALA A 122 1.61 12.54 0.05
CA ALA A 122 1.13 11.92 1.26
C ALA A 122 1.92 10.66 1.62
N ASN A 123 1.88 10.32 2.90
CA ASN A 123 2.56 9.14 3.41
C ASN A 123 1.62 8.32 4.31
N SER A 124 1.63 7.00 4.16
CA SER A 124 0.76 6.09 4.90
C SER A 124 1.14 5.92 6.38
N SER A 125 2.40 6.20 6.75
CA SER A 125 2.91 6.03 8.11
C SER A 125 2.90 7.32 8.96
N PHE A 126 2.64 8.47 8.36
CA PHE A 126 2.74 9.74 9.09
C PHE A 126 1.83 9.82 10.31
N ALA A 127 0.64 9.21 10.25
CA ALA A 127 -0.23 9.15 11.42
C ALA A 127 0.43 8.42 12.61
N LEU A 128 1.19 7.34 12.35
CA LEU A 128 1.97 6.65 13.39
C LEU A 128 3.09 7.54 13.97
N GLY A 129 3.75 8.33 13.11
CA GLY A 129 4.84 9.20 13.53
C GLY A 129 4.40 10.47 14.26
N LEU A 130 3.24 11.03 13.89
CA LEU A 130 2.70 12.27 14.44
C LEU A 130 1.86 12.07 15.72
N THR A 131 1.38 10.85 15.93
CA THR A 131 0.59 10.52 17.13
C THR A 131 1.49 10.49 18.37
N THR A 132 1.12 11.25 19.38
CA THR A 132 1.74 11.13 20.71
C THR A 132 1.21 9.89 21.40
N ALA A 133 2.11 9.02 21.84
CA ALA A 133 1.75 7.80 22.55
C ALA A 133 2.53 7.68 23.87
N SER A 134 1.93 7.00 24.82
CA SER A 134 2.63 6.60 26.05
C SER A 134 3.73 5.59 25.73
N PRO A 135 4.84 5.58 26.46
CA PRO A 135 5.84 4.53 26.35
C PRO A 135 5.21 3.16 26.52
N TYR A 136 5.54 2.24 25.62
CA TYR A 136 5.13 0.85 25.77
C TYR A 136 6.06 0.14 26.75
N ALA A 137 5.51 -0.44 27.81
CA ALA A 137 6.24 -1.24 28.79
C ALA A 137 5.45 -2.49 29.14
N ASN A 138 6.12 -3.65 29.11
CA ASN A 138 5.55 -4.91 29.55
C ASN A 138 6.59 -5.69 30.34
N ALA A 139 6.25 -6.02 31.59
CA ALA A 139 7.05 -6.87 32.45
C ALA A 139 6.57 -8.31 32.29
N GLY A 140 7.39 -9.15 31.69
CA GLY A 140 7.06 -10.56 31.45
C GLY A 140 6.86 -10.90 29.98
N PRO A 141 6.51 -12.15 29.67
CA PRO A 141 6.42 -12.62 28.29
C PRO A 141 5.20 -12.03 27.57
N VAL A 142 5.42 -11.53 26.36
CA VAL A 142 4.37 -11.05 25.44
C VAL A 142 4.75 -11.41 24.02
N THR A 143 3.79 -11.73 23.16
CA THR A 143 4.06 -11.99 21.74
C THR A 143 4.34 -10.68 21.00
N LEU A 144 5.22 -10.76 19.98
CA LEU A 144 5.51 -9.62 19.10
C LEU A 144 4.23 -9.05 18.49
N GLN A 145 3.30 -9.90 18.05
CA GLN A 145 2.02 -9.47 17.49
C GLN A 145 1.19 -8.67 18.51
N ALA A 146 1.10 -9.10 19.75
CA ALA A 146 0.34 -8.40 20.79
C ALA A 146 0.96 -7.04 21.13
N ALA A 147 2.29 -6.96 21.22
CA ALA A 147 3.00 -5.70 21.42
C ALA A 147 2.75 -4.72 20.28
N LEU A 148 2.92 -5.17 19.03
CA LEU A 148 2.66 -4.34 17.84
C LEU A 148 1.21 -3.87 17.79
N THR A 149 0.23 -4.74 18.12
CA THR A 149 -1.19 -4.38 18.15
C THR A 149 -1.47 -3.26 19.14
N THR A 150 -0.89 -3.36 20.33
CA THR A 150 -1.05 -2.31 21.37
C THR A 150 -0.44 -0.97 20.94
N ILE A 151 0.76 -1.00 20.35
CA ILE A 151 1.47 0.20 19.90
C ILE A 151 0.72 0.84 18.72
N ALA A 152 0.32 0.06 17.71
CA ALA A 152 -0.35 0.56 16.52
C ALA A 152 -1.75 1.13 16.82
N ALA A 153 -2.47 0.55 17.79
CA ALA A 153 -3.79 1.01 18.22
C ALA A 153 -3.79 2.45 18.74
N ALA A 154 -2.67 2.93 19.31
CA ALA A 154 -2.54 4.31 19.76
C ALA A 154 -2.73 5.34 18.62
N ALA A 155 -2.42 4.97 17.37
CA ALA A 155 -2.64 5.78 16.17
C ALA A 155 -3.83 5.29 15.33
N SER A 156 -4.72 4.46 15.89
CA SER A 156 -5.88 3.87 15.19
C SER A 156 -5.50 2.96 14.01
N PHE A 157 -4.30 2.34 14.06
CA PHE A 157 -3.90 1.32 13.11
C PHE A 157 -4.24 -0.09 13.62
N THR A 158 -4.61 -0.97 12.70
CA THR A 158 -4.73 -2.40 12.96
C THR A 158 -3.46 -3.13 12.54
N VAL A 159 -3.15 -4.27 13.15
CA VAL A 159 -2.01 -5.10 12.78
C VAL A 159 -2.48 -6.35 12.06
N VAL A 160 -2.00 -6.54 10.84
CA VAL A 160 -2.16 -7.77 10.06
C VAL A 160 -0.87 -8.54 10.15
N TYR A 161 -0.87 -9.61 10.94
CA TYR A 161 0.28 -10.49 11.11
C TYR A 161 0.10 -11.71 10.23
N SER A 162 1.02 -11.92 9.28
CA SER A 162 0.91 -13.04 8.34
C SER A 162 0.97 -14.39 9.07
N ALA A 163 0.10 -15.33 8.68
CA ALA A 163 0.00 -16.63 9.35
C ALA A 163 1.29 -17.46 9.26
N ASN A 164 2.14 -17.20 8.25
CA ASN A 164 3.44 -17.84 8.08
C ASN A 164 4.60 -17.04 8.71
N ALA A 165 4.32 -15.92 9.37
CA ALA A 165 5.34 -15.15 10.07
C ALA A 165 5.67 -15.79 11.42
N THR A 166 6.97 -15.85 11.74
CA THR A 166 7.44 -16.39 13.00
C THR A 166 6.88 -15.57 14.17
N GLN A 167 6.27 -16.25 15.16
CA GLN A 167 5.83 -15.62 16.39
C GLN A 167 7.00 -15.53 17.37
N HIS A 168 7.48 -14.33 17.59
CA HIS A 168 8.54 -14.07 18.58
C HIS A 168 7.94 -13.73 19.94
N GLN A 169 8.60 -14.22 21.00
CA GLN A 169 8.29 -13.87 22.39
C GLN A 169 9.25 -12.77 22.85
N LEU A 170 8.69 -11.78 23.52
CA LEU A 170 9.38 -10.64 24.10
C LEU A 170 9.31 -10.74 25.61
N THR A 171 10.36 -10.28 26.30
CA THR A 171 10.39 -10.23 27.78
C THR A 171 10.98 -8.89 28.20
N ASP A 172 10.36 -8.26 29.18
CA ASP A 172 10.82 -6.99 29.79
C ASP A 172 11.05 -5.86 28.77
N VAL A 173 10.08 -5.68 27.86
CA VAL A 173 10.16 -4.68 26.79
C VAL A 173 9.86 -3.29 27.31
N ARG A 174 10.69 -2.32 26.93
CA ARG A 174 10.45 -0.89 27.14
C ARG A 174 10.78 -0.12 25.87
N LEU A 175 9.77 0.59 25.34
CA LEU A 175 9.88 1.37 24.11
C LEU A 175 9.34 2.76 24.36
N THR A 176 9.98 3.77 23.77
CA THR A 176 9.63 5.19 23.91
C THR A 176 9.55 5.86 22.54
N GLY A 177 8.92 7.01 22.47
CA GLY A 177 8.72 7.76 21.23
C GLY A 177 7.32 7.60 20.65
N SER A 178 7.13 8.06 19.42
CA SER A 178 5.88 7.88 18.68
C SER A 178 5.60 6.38 18.43
N PRO A 179 4.36 5.98 18.10
CA PRO A 179 4.06 4.61 17.70
C PRO A 179 4.98 4.11 16.58
N LEU A 180 5.34 4.97 15.62
CA LEU A 180 6.27 4.64 14.55
C LEU A 180 7.66 4.30 15.08
N ASP A 181 8.21 5.15 15.97
CA ASP A 181 9.53 4.91 16.58
C ASP A 181 9.56 3.60 17.36
N GLN A 182 8.49 3.33 18.13
CA GLN A 182 8.36 2.10 18.91
C GLN A 182 8.30 0.87 18.01
N ILE A 183 7.55 0.91 16.89
CA ILE A 183 7.48 -0.18 15.90
C ILE A 183 8.83 -0.39 15.23
N ILE A 184 9.50 0.68 14.78
CA ILE A 184 10.84 0.60 14.16
C ILE A 184 11.84 -0.03 15.12
N ALA A 185 11.91 0.46 16.37
CA ALA A 185 12.81 -0.07 17.38
C ALA A 185 12.56 -1.56 17.65
N LEU A 186 11.28 -1.97 17.71
CA LEU A 186 10.90 -3.35 17.94
C LEU A 186 11.26 -4.25 16.75
N MET A 187 10.89 -3.84 15.54
CA MET A 187 11.10 -4.65 14.32
C MET A 187 12.56 -4.75 13.90
N HIS A 188 13.41 -3.81 14.33
CA HIS A 188 14.86 -3.87 14.06
C HIS A 188 15.53 -5.14 14.63
N HIS A 189 14.96 -5.71 15.68
CA HIS A 189 15.49 -6.94 16.30
C HIS A 189 15.10 -8.23 15.56
N TYR A 190 14.20 -8.15 14.56
CA TYR A 190 13.67 -9.33 13.86
C TYR A 190 13.90 -9.24 12.34
N PRO A 191 15.14 -9.50 11.85
CA PRO A 191 15.49 -9.39 10.44
C PRO A 191 14.82 -10.46 9.56
N ASP A 192 14.27 -11.51 10.17
CA ASP A 192 13.45 -12.54 9.50
C ASP A 192 12.07 -12.04 9.11
N LEU A 193 11.64 -10.89 9.66
CA LEU A 193 10.38 -10.25 9.38
C LEU A 193 10.58 -8.93 8.62
N THR A 194 9.60 -8.58 7.81
CA THR A 194 9.47 -7.25 7.21
C THR A 194 8.08 -6.71 7.48
N TRP A 195 7.93 -5.40 7.42
CA TRP A 195 6.66 -4.76 7.66
C TRP A 195 6.47 -3.55 6.74
N THR A 196 5.22 -3.19 6.53
CA THR A 196 4.82 -2.03 5.76
C THR A 196 3.51 -1.46 6.30
N THR A 197 3.20 -0.22 5.93
CA THR A 197 1.92 0.41 6.26
C THR A 197 1.08 0.57 5.00
N GLN A 198 -0.18 0.17 5.07
CA GLN A 198 -1.14 0.30 3.98
C GLN A 198 -2.56 0.43 4.57
N GLN A 199 -3.35 1.40 4.09
CA GLN A 199 -4.76 1.56 4.47
C GLN A 199 -5.00 1.51 6.01
N GLN A 200 -4.21 2.26 6.78
CA GLN A 200 -4.23 2.25 8.25
C GLN A 200 -3.99 0.87 8.88
N GLN A 201 -3.25 0.03 8.19
CA GLN A 201 -2.80 -1.27 8.71
C GLN A 201 -1.29 -1.31 8.76
N VAL A 202 -0.75 -1.95 9.79
CA VAL A 202 0.64 -2.40 9.87
C VAL A 202 0.65 -3.87 9.46
N ILE A 203 1.23 -4.17 8.31
CA ILE A 203 1.28 -5.52 7.75
C ILE A 203 2.66 -6.09 8.04
N VAL A 204 2.71 -7.18 8.80
CA VAL A 204 3.95 -7.91 9.16
C VAL A 204 3.96 -9.25 8.44
N ARG A 205 5.07 -9.54 7.77
CA ARG A 205 5.27 -10.78 7.01
C ARG A 205 6.71 -11.26 7.08
N PRO A 206 7.00 -12.52 6.75
CA PRO A 206 8.39 -12.96 6.58
C PRO A 206 9.11 -12.12 5.52
N ALA A 207 10.40 -11.85 5.71
CA ALA A 207 11.17 -10.95 4.84
C ALA A 207 11.24 -11.43 3.38
N LEU A 208 11.26 -12.76 3.15
CA LEU A 208 11.43 -13.36 1.82
C LEU A 208 10.23 -14.22 1.39
N ALA A 209 9.16 -14.27 2.18
CA ALA A 209 8.01 -15.12 1.86
C ALA A 209 6.75 -14.30 1.57
N PRO A 210 5.77 -14.88 0.85
CA PRO A 210 4.49 -14.23 0.59
C PRO A 210 3.68 -14.05 1.87
N VAL A 211 2.74 -13.10 1.83
CA VAL A 211 1.72 -12.96 2.86
C VAL A 211 0.76 -14.14 2.76
N THR A 212 0.61 -14.89 3.85
CA THR A 212 -0.43 -15.91 3.99
C THR A 212 -1.50 -15.38 4.94
N GLN A 213 -2.74 -15.35 4.48
CA GLN A 213 -3.87 -15.02 5.36
C GLN A 213 -4.24 -16.25 6.19
N ALA A 214 -4.51 -16.06 7.47
CA ALA A 214 -5.19 -17.09 8.25
C ALA A 214 -6.56 -17.35 7.60
N GLY A 215 -6.81 -18.60 7.20
CA GLY A 215 -8.05 -18.96 6.53
C GLY A 215 -9.25 -18.56 7.39
N THR A 216 -10.04 -17.59 6.94
CA THR A 216 -11.38 -17.39 7.45
C THR A 216 -12.21 -18.53 6.90
N THR A 217 -12.38 -19.60 7.68
CA THR A 217 -13.36 -20.63 7.37
C THR A 217 -14.74 -19.98 7.32
N PRO A 218 -15.49 -20.08 6.21
CA PRO A 218 -16.90 -19.77 6.24
C PRO A 218 -17.54 -20.75 7.24
N SER A 219 -18.21 -20.21 8.24
CA SER A 219 -18.93 -20.97 9.26
C SER A 219 -20.04 -21.80 8.61
N ALA A 220 -19.78 -23.07 8.41
CA ALA A 220 -20.79 -24.10 8.24
C ALA A 220 -20.28 -25.36 8.93
N GLY A 221 -20.75 -25.56 10.13
CA GLY A 221 -20.67 -26.71 11.02
C GLY A 221 -19.84 -27.90 10.56
N SER A 222 -18.62 -28.04 11.08
CA SER A 222 -18.07 -29.33 11.50
C SER A 222 -16.75 -29.13 12.25
N ASN A 223 -16.63 -29.82 13.36
CA ASN A 223 -15.43 -29.91 14.22
C ASN A 223 -14.19 -30.44 13.48
N THR A 224 -13.02 -30.02 13.98
CA THR A 224 -11.68 -30.56 13.79
C THR A 224 -10.92 -30.08 12.54
N GLY A 225 -10.00 -29.14 12.77
CA GLY A 225 -8.92 -28.87 11.83
C GLY A 225 -8.29 -27.49 12.08
N VAL A 226 -7.09 -27.48 12.57
CA VAL A 226 -6.21 -26.30 12.52
C VAL A 226 -6.32 -25.70 11.13
N GLY A 227 -6.76 -24.43 11.02
CA GLY A 227 -7.01 -23.77 9.77
C GLY A 227 -5.80 -23.87 8.84
N ALA A 228 -6.00 -24.51 7.69
CA ALA A 228 -4.95 -24.64 6.68
C ALA A 228 -4.54 -23.22 6.25
N ASN A 229 -3.25 -22.92 6.33
CA ASN A 229 -2.68 -21.70 5.77
C ASN A 229 -2.93 -21.71 4.26
N VAL A 230 -3.89 -20.91 3.80
CA VAL A 230 -4.18 -20.81 2.36
C VAL A 230 -3.12 -19.88 1.77
N THR A 231 -2.19 -20.44 1.03
CA THR A 231 -1.31 -19.64 0.16
C THR A 231 -2.18 -19.08 -0.95
N PRO A 232 -2.27 -17.75 -1.11
CA PRO A 232 -3.05 -17.14 -2.18
C PRO A 232 -2.58 -17.69 -3.55
N THR A 233 -3.53 -17.93 -4.45
CA THR A 233 -3.20 -18.34 -5.83
C THR A 233 -2.29 -17.27 -6.45
N PRO A 234 -1.13 -17.64 -7.04
CA PRO A 234 -0.25 -16.68 -7.67
C PRO A 234 -0.96 -15.91 -8.79
N ILE A 235 -0.73 -14.61 -8.86
CA ILE A 235 -1.24 -13.78 -9.95
C ILE A 235 -0.38 -14.03 -11.19
N ARG A 236 -1.02 -14.52 -12.26
CA ARG A 236 -0.34 -14.75 -13.54
C ARG A 236 -0.03 -13.41 -14.22
N ILE A 237 1.23 -13.21 -14.62
CA ILE A 237 1.70 -12.07 -15.40
C ILE A 237 2.37 -12.61 -16.68
N ALA A 238 1.73 -12.38 -17.82
CA ALA A 238 2.17 -12.80 -19.14
C ALA A 238 1.80 -11.72 -20.17
N VAL A 239 2.27 -11.88 -21.40
CA VAL A 239 1.98 -10.93 -22.48
C VAL A 239 0.46 -10.80 -22.71
N ASP A 240 -0.27 -11.90 -22.65
CA ASP A 240 -1.74 -11.95 -22.82
C ASP A 240 -2.52 -11.41 -21.60
N THR A 241 -1.89 -11.32 -20.42
CA THR A 241 -2.49 -10.74 -19.20
C THR A 241 -2.05 -9.30 -18.92
N GLY A 242 -1.29 -8.69 -19.84
CA GLY A 242 -0.97 -7.27 -19.77
C GLY A 242 0.48 -6.95 -19.38
N MET A 243 1.42 -7.90 -19.47
CA MET A 243 2.85 -7.58 -19.35
C MET A 243 3.21 -6.58 -20.47
N GLN A 244 3.78 -5.43 -20.10
CA GLN A 244 4.07 -4.33 -21.03
C GLN A 244 5.48 -4.40 -21.61
N SER A 245 6.41 -5.05 -20.90
CA SER A 245 7.79 -5.22 -21.35
C SER A 245 8.35 -6.55 -20.86
N SER A 246 9.37 -7.05 -21.56
CA SER A 246 10.12 -8.20 -21.05
C SER A 246 10.71 -7.87 -19.68
N PRO A 247 10.61 -8.78 -18.70
CA PRO A 247 11.12 -8.53 -17.37
C PRO A 247 12.65 -8.41 -17.37
N VAL A 248 13.16 -7.55 -16.50
CA VAL A 248 14.59 -7.46 -16.21
C VAL A 248 14.89 -8.34 -15.00
N TYR A 249 15.79 -9.29 -15.20
CA TYR A 249 16.23 -10.20 -14.15
C TYR A 249 17.69 -9.91 -13.76
N SER A 250 17.96 -9.82 -12.47
CA SER A 250 19.29 -9.56 -11.91
C SER A 250 19.46 -10.26 -10.54
N THR A 251 20.64 -10.15 -9.96
CA THR A 251 20.90 -10.63 -8.59
C THR A 251 20.02 -9.95 -7.53
N SER A 252 19.47 -8.79 -7.81
CA SER A 252 18.53 -8.06 -6.94
C SER A 252 17.06 -8.47 -7.12
N GLY A 253 16.78 -9.45 -8.00
CA GLY A 253 15.43 -9.95 -8.25
C GLY A 253 14.91 -9.67 -9.65
N LEU A 254 13.60 -9.66 -9.80
CA LEU A 254 12.88 -9.48 -11.04
C LEU A 254 12.16 -8.12 -11.04
N GLN A 255 12.29 -7.37 -12.13
CA GLN A 255 11.54 -6.14 -12.37
C GLN A 255 10.61 -6.34 -13.55
N ILE A 256 9.34 -5.99 -13.38
CA ILE A 256 8.27 -6.19 -14.37
C ILE A 256 7.43 -4.94 -14.47
N ALA A 257 7.03 -4.58 -15.68
CA ALA A 257 5.97 -3.62 -15.95
C ALA A 257 4.73 -4.35 -16.49
N THR A 258 3.59 -4.15 -15.87
CA THR A 258 2.31 -4.75 -16.28
C THR A 258 1.21 -3.70 -16.31
N LEU A 259 0.13 -3.95 -17.01
CA LEU A 259 -1.10 -3.16 -16.87
C LEU A 259 -1.48 -3.10 -15.39
N PHE A 260 -2.03 -1.97 -15.00
CA PHE A 260 -2.44 -1.77 -13.61
C PHE A 260 -3.37 -2.88 -13.13
N ASN A 261 -3.00 -3.48 -12.01
CA ASN A 261 -3.78 -4.48 -11.31
C ASN A 261 -3.80 -4.18 -9.81
N PRO A 262 -4.95 -3.80 -9.25
CA PRO A 262 -5.08 -3.45 -7.83
C PRO A 262 -4.90 -4.65 -6.88
N GLN A 263 -4.95 -5.88 -7.39
CA GLN A 263 -4.74 -7.09 -6.58
C GLN A 263 -3.26 -7.34 -6.26
N ILE A 264 -2.34 -6.72 -7.02
CA ILE A 264 -0.91 -6.83 -6.75
C ILE A 264 -0.58 -5.88 -5.61
N THR A 265 -0.22 -6.45 -4.47
CA THR A 265 0.19 -5.73 -3.25
C THR A 265 1.52 -6.28 -2.75
N PRO A 266 2.26 -5.57 -1.88
CA PRO A 266 3.48 -6.11 -1.30
C PRO A 266 3.23 -7.43 -0.58
N GLY A 267 4.00 -8.48 -0.96
CA GLY A 267 3.81 -9.85 -0.47
C GLY A 267 2.94 -10.75 -1.34
N THR A 268 2.37 -10.24 -2.43
CA THR A 268 1.61 -11.05 -3.39
C THR A 268 2.54 -11.99 -4.15
N THR A 269 2.12 -13.25 -4.31
CA THR A 269 2.80 -14.23 -5.17
C THR A 269 2.47 -13.97 -6.64
N LEU A 270 3.50 -14.03 -7.47
CA LEU A 270 3.41 -13.81 -8.90
C LEU A 270 3.88 -15.05 -9.67
N ASP A 271 3.13 -15.42 -10.68
CA ASP A 271 3.47 -16.41 -11.68
C ASP A 271 3.79 -15.70 -13.00
N VAL A 272 5.08 -15.51 -13.27
CA VAL A 272 5.54 -14.77 -14.43
C VAL A 272 5.87 -15.73 -15.56
N GLU A 273 5.27 -15.50 -16.74
CA GLU A 273 5.49 -16.29 -17.94
C GLU A 273 6.22 -15.46 -19.00
N THR A 274 7.38 -15.95 -19.43
CA THR A 274 8.25 -15.31 -20.41
C THR A 274 8.91 -16.36 -21.31
N THR A 275 9.78 -15.95 -22.21
CA THR A 275 10.64 -16.86 -22.98
C THR A 275 11.84 -17.41 -22.18
N PHE A 276 12.06 -16.93 -20.96
CA PHE A 276 13.19 -17.33 -20.12
C PHE A 276 12.77 -18.39 -19.11
N ASP A 277 13.24 -19.61 -19.27
CA ASP A 277 12.94 -20.77 -18.44
C ASP A 277 13.10 -20.55 -16.95
N TYR A 278 14.18 -19.87 -16.54
CA TYR A 278 14.44 -19.60 -15.14
C TYR A 278 13.33 -18.75 -14.50
N VAL A 279 12.87 -17.72 -15.21
CA VAL A 279 11.78 -16.86 -14.73
C VAL A 279 10.49 -17.66 -14.61
N ASN A 280 10.20 -18.51 -15.60
CA ASN A 280 8.99 -19.33 -15.65
C ASN A 280 8.92 -20.40 -14.56
N ARG A 281 10.08 -20.92 -14.13
CA ARG A 281 10.16 -21.98 -13.08
C ARG A 281 10.18 -21.41 -11.66
N THR A 282 10.28 -20.11 -11.53
CA THR A 282 10.39 -19.45 -10.22
C THR A 282 9.04 -18.86 -9.81
N ILE A 283 8.70 -19.01 -8.53
CA ILE A 283 7.63 -18.24 -7.89
C ILE A 283 8.23 -16.95 -7.38
N TRP A 284 7.62 -15.84 -7.75
CA TRP A 284 8.07 -14.51 -7.38
C TRP A 284 7.17 -13.91 -6.31
N VAL A 285 7.72 -13.10 -5.42
CA VAL A 285 6.96 -12.34 -4.41
C VAL A 285 7.18 -10.87 -4.64
N ALA A 286 6.11 -10.13 -4.86
CA ALA A 286 6.14 -8.68 -5.00
C ALA A 286 6.66 -8.04 -3.72
N ASN A 287 7.69 -7.22 -3.81
CA ASN A 287 8.29 -6.55 -2.67
C ASN A 287 8.04 -5.04 -2.70
N VAL A 288 8.32 -4.41 -3.83
CA VAL A 288 8.07 -2.98 -4.06
C VAL A 288 7.19 -2.82 -5.28
N LEU A 289 6.21 -1.94 -5.15
CA LEU A 289 5.27 -1.61 -6.21
C LEU A 289 5.28 -0.12 -6.47
N GLU A 290 5.15 0.25 -7.73
CA GLU A 290 4.83 1.60 -8.15
C GLU A 290 3.68 1.56 -9.15
N HIS A 291 2.55 2.16 -8.80
CA HIS A 291 1.42 2.34 -9.71
C HIS A 291 1.49 3.75 -10.30
N GLN A 292 1.40 3.84 -11.62
CA GLN A 292 1.30 5.10 -12.36
C GLN A 292 -0.04 5.12 -13.09
N LEU A 293 -0.94 6.02 -12.67
CA LEU A 293 -2.32 6.10 -13.14
C LEU A 293 -2.60 7.50 -13.65
N ASP A 294 -2.66 7.64 -14.97
CA ASP A 294 -3.06 8.87 -15.62
C ASP A 294 -4.54 8.79 -16.02
N VAL A 295 -5.35 9.65 -15.43
CA VAL A 295 -6.81 9.73 -15.65
C VAL A 295 -7.12 10.90 -16.58
N ASN A 296 -7.94 10.68 -17.61
CA ASN A 296 -8.35 11.68 -18.58
C ASN A 296 -7.15 12.38 -19.27
N MET A 297 -6.05 11.65 -19.45
CA MET A 297 -4.85 12.13 -20.16
C MET A 297 -4.68 11.38 -21.50
N PRO A 298 -4.45 12.08 -22.61
CA PRO A 298 -4.08 11.42 -23.87
C PRO A 298 -2.79 10.62 -23.67
N ASN A 299 -2.76 9.37 -24.11
CA ASN A 299 -1.64 8.44 -23.96
C ASN A 299 -1.16 8.24 -22.50
N GLY A 300 -2.06 8.47 -21.54
CA GLY A 300 -1.76 8.35 -20.13
C GLY A 300 -1.37 6.93 -19.72
N GLN A 301 -0.47 6.84 -18.76
CA GLN A 301 -0.02 5.58 -18.21
C GLN A 301 -1.10 4.94 -17.33
N TRP A 302 -1.16 3.61 -17.37
CA TRP A 302 -2.02 2.80 -16.52
C TRP A 302 -1.27 1.51 -16.19
N THR A 303 -0.21 1.66 -15.39
CA THR A 303 0.87 0.68 -15.27
C THR A 303 1.18 0.41 -13.80
N THR A 304 1.49 -0.84 -13.51
CA THR A 304 2.10 -1.29 -12.26
C THR A 304 3.53 -1.75 -12.56
N TYR A 305 4.51 -1.12 -11.94
CA TYR A 305 5.88 -1.59 -11.88
C TYR A 305 6.06 -2.41 -10.60
N VAL A 306 6.64 -3.58 -10.76
CA VAL A 306 6.84 -4.52 -9.65
C VAL A 306 8.31 -4.89 -9.57
N ALA A 307 8.91 -4.72 -8.38
CA ALA A 307 10.16 -5.37 -8.03
C ALA A 307 9.82 -6.59 -7.14
N ALA A 308 10.22 -7.78 -7.59
CA ALA A 308 9.89 -9.04 -6.96
C ALA A 308 11.15 -9.84 -6.62
N ASN A 309 11.10 -10.55 -5.49
CA ASN A 309 12.15 -11.47 -5.06
C ASN A 309 11.74 -12.91 -5.38
N SER A 310 12.73 -13.78 -5.63
CA SER A 310 12.50 -15.21 -5.78
C SER A 310 12.10 -15.83 -4.44
N PHE A 311 11.05 -16.66 -4.45
CA PHE A 311 10.59 -17.38 -3.25
C PHE A 311 10.85 -18.88 -3.34
N GLY A 312 10.82 -19.47 -4.54
CA GLY A 312 11.01 -20.90 -4.73
C GLY A 312 10.78 -21.31 -6.18
N THR A 313 10.96 -22.59 -6.47
CA THR A 313 10.69 -23.16 -7.79
C THR A 313 9.25 -23.69 -7.85
N LYS A 314 8.58 -23.49 -8.98
CA LYS A 314 7.31 -24.18 -9.28
C LYS A 314 7.57 -25.68 -9.27
N GLY A 315 6.80 -26.44 -8.48
CA GLY A 315 6.87 -27.90 -8.50
C GLY A 315 6.64 -28.41 -9.92
N ASN A 316 7.50 -29.31 -10.39
CA ASN A 316 7.27 -30.05 -11.63
C ASN A 316 6.04 -30.95 -11.41
N ASN A 317 4.85 -30.49 -11.78
CA ASN A 317 3.70 -31.36 -11.99
C ASN A 317 3.90 -32.12 -13.32
N ASN A 318 5.00 -32.84 -13.45
CA ASN A 318 5.07 -33.92 -14.44
C ASN A 318 4.21 -35.05 -13.85
N GLY A 319 2.93 -35.04 -14.23
CA GLY A 319 2.07 -36.20 -14.08
C GLY A 319 2.77 -37.42 -14.70
N ASN A 320 3.29 -38.25 -13.82
CA ASN A 320 3.75 -39.57 -14.20
C ASN A 320 2.52 -40.38 -14.59
N THR A 321 2.12 -40.30 -15.87
CA THR A 321 1.30 -41.31 -16.48
C THR A 321 2.23 -42.49 -16.78
N SER A 322 2.49 -43.30 -15.77
CA SER A 322 3.00 -44.66 -15.99
C SER A 322 1.88 -45.49 -16.59
N SER A 323 2.07 -45.83 -17.85
CA SER A 323 1.38 -46.93 -18.58
C SER A 323 1.42 -48.24 -17.81
#